data_442650e71b1b03b1761f481bc0747f57
#
_entry.id   442650e71b1b03b1761f481bc0747f57
#
_cell.length_a   1.000
_cell.length_b   1.000
_cell.length_c   1.000
_cell.angle_alpha   90.00
_cell.angle_beta   90.00
_cell.angle_gamma   90.00
#
_symmetry.space_group_name_H-M   'P 1'
#
loop_
_entity.id
_entity.type
_entity.pdbx_description
1 polymer ?
#
loop_
_entity_poly.entity_id
_entity_poly.type
_entity_poly.pdbx_seq_one_letter_code
_entity_poly.pdbx_strand_id
1 'polypeptide(L)'
;MKSKEFAVVAEQTEIASGIFSLWLETESIAKEAVPGQFVSVYSKDKSRMLPRPISICEADKENGKLRLVYRVVGEGTDEFSHLTKGDQLEIIGPMGNGFPLKGEKPLLMGGGIGVPPMVQLGKTLKANGCTQVQTIAGYRDELFLTEELGASGAFYVATEDG
;
A
#
# COMPACT_ATOMS: atom_id res chain seq x y z
N MET A 1 -6.98 6.34 -15.64
CA MET A 1 -5.99 7.14 -16.43
C MET A 1 -4.83 7.51 -15.51
N LYS A 2 -3.61 7.54 -16.01
CA LYS A 2 -2.47 8.00 -15.19
C LYS A 2 -2.54 9.50 -14.99
N SER A 3 -2.43 9.97 -13.77
CA SER A 3 -2.33 11.39 -13.45
C SER A 3 -1.05 11.68 -12.66
N LYS A 4 -0.57 12.90 -12.79
CA LYS A 4 0.51 13.46 -11.98
C LYS A 4 -0.13 14.42 -10.99
N GLU A 5 0.12 14.20 -9.71
CA GLU A 5 -0.46 14.99 -8.63
C GLU A 5 0.60 15.39 -7.61
N PHE A 6 0.36 16.51 -6.94
CA PHE A 6 1.04 16.87 -5.70
C PHE A 6 0.13 16.48 -4.53
N ALA A 7 0.29 15.25 -4.07
CA ALA A 7 -0.49 14.73 -2.96
C ALA A 7 -0.05 15.38 -1.65
N VAL A 8 -1.00 15.56 -0.73
CA VAL A 8 -0.74 16.12 0.60
C VAL A 8 -0.70 15.00 1.62
N VAL A 9 0.32 14.99 2.47
CA VAL A 9 0.42 14.03 3.57
C VAL A 9 -0.67 14.30 4.59
N ALA A 10 -1.59 13.35 4.75
CA ALA A 10 -2.62 13.39 5.78
C ALA A 10 -2.11 12.84 7.10
N GLU A 11 -1.34 11.75 7.05
CA GLU A 11 -0.77 11.09 8.22
C GLU A 11 0.40 10.20 7.79
N GLN A 12 1.42 10.08 8.65
CA GLN A 12 2.46 9.07 8.52
C GLN A 12 2.79 8.46 9.87
N THR A 13 2.91 7.14 9.93
CA THR A 13 3.24 6.39 11.15
C THR A 13 4.21 5.26 10.83
N GLU A 14 5.22 5.07 11.66
CA GLU A 14 6.05 3.88 11.63
C GLU A 14 5.28 2.72 12.28
N ILE A 15 4.94 1.69 11.49
CA ILE A 15 4.10 0.56 11.93
C ILE A 15 4.89 -0.69 12.30
N ALA A 16 6.13 -0.75 11.90
CA ALA A 16 7.14 -1.72 12.31
C ALA A 16 8.51 -1.10 12.02
N SER A 17 9.59 -1.66 12.54
CA SER A 17 10.93 -1.09 12.37
C SER A 17 11.29 -0.86 10.91
N GLY A 18 11.48 0.40 10.52
CA GLY A 18 11.76 0.82 9.15
C GLY A 18 10.61 0.68 8.16
N ILE A 19 9.39 0.40 8.63
CA ILE A 19 8.19 0.27 7.80
C ILE A 19 7.20 1.36 8.16
N PHE A 20 6.84 2.19 7.17
CA PHE A 20 5.99 3.36 7.34
C PHE A 20 4.67 3.19 6.61
N SER A 21 3.60 3.61 7.26
CA SER A 21 2.26 3.79 6.69
C SER A 21 2.04 5.26 6.42
N LEU A 22 1.88 5.61 5.15
CA LEU A 22 1.72 6.98 4.66
C LEU A 22 0.35 7.14 4.00
N TRP A 23 -0.50 7.97 4.59
CA TRP A 23 -1.76 8.38 4.00
C TRP A 23 -1.61 9.70 3.26
N LEU A 24 -2.04 9.72 2.01
CA LEU A 24 -1.99 10.86 1.11
C LEU A 24 -3.39 11.28 0.68
N GLU A 25 -3.66 12.57 0.66
CA GLU A 25 -4.82 13.15 -0.01
C GLU A 25 -4.48 13.35 -1.48
N THR A 26 -5.32 12.80 -2.36
CA THR A 26 -5.16 12.84 -3.83
C THR A 26 -6.42 13.36 -4.48
N GLU A 27 -6.31 13.96 -5.68
CA GLU A 27 -7.47 14.45 -6.44
C GLU A 27 -8.19 13.33 -7.18
N SER A 28 -7.45 12.51 -7.92
CA SER A 28 -8.01 11.47 -8.78
C SER A 28 -7.41 10.08 -8.55
N ILE A 29 -6.15 9.97 -8.16
CA ILE A 29 -5.44 8.69 -8.07
C ILE A 29 -6.16 7.69 -7.16
N ALA A 30 -6.59 8.10 -5.97
CA ALA A 30 -7.30 7.21 -5.05
C ALA A 30 -8.64 6.72 -5.62
N LYS A 31 -9.34 7.57 -6.37
CA LYS A 31 -10.65 7.24 -6.98
C LYS A 31 -10.52 6.20 -8.10
N GLU A 32 -9.44 6.27 -8.85
CA GLU A 32 -9.19 5.39 -10.01
C GLU A 32 -8.43 4.10 -9.64
N ALA A 33 -7.73 4.09 -8.51
CA ALA A 33 -6.90 2.97 -8.09
C ALA A 33 -7.69 1.66 -7.93
N VAL A 34 -7.07 0.57 -8.37
CA VAL A 34 -7.57 -0.79 -8.15
C VAL A 34 -6.50 -1.65 -7.46
N PRO A 35 -6.90 -2.73 -6.74
CA PRO A 35 -5.94 -3.59 -6.03
C PRO A 35 -4.87 -4.14 -6.96
N GLY A 36 -3.61 -4.07 -6.55
CA GLY A 36 -2.46 -4.55 -7.31
C GLY A 36 -1.69 -3.46 -8.07
N GLN A 37 -2.23 -2.26 -8.13
CA GLN A 37 -1.54 -1.12 -8.75
C GLN A 37 -0.55 -0.46 -7.79
N PHE A 38 0.29 0.39 -8.35
CA PHE A 38 1.31 1.16 -7.64
C PHE A 38 1.34 2.62 -8.09
N VAL A 39 2.05 3.44 -7.37
CA VAL A 39 2.39 4.82 -7.75
C VAL A 39 3.90 5.01 -7.81
N SER A 40 4.36 5.88 -8.69
CA SER A 40 5.74 6.38 -8.68
C SER A 40 5.80 7.63 -7.79
N VAL A 41 6.65 7.58 -6.79
CA VAL A 41 6.85 8.65 -5.82
C VAL A 41 8.18 9.34 -6.09
N TYR A 42 8.14 10.66 -6.23
CA TYR A 42 9.31 11.46 -6.56
C TYR A 42 9.92 12.10 -5.32
N SER A 43 11.25 12.09 -5.27
CA SER A 43 12.02 12.84 -4.28
C SER A 43 11.86 14.36 -4.49
N LYS A 44 11.89 15.12 -3.41
CA LYS A 44 12.02 16.59 -3.47
C LYS A 44 13.42 17.00 -3.94
N ASP A 45 14.42 16.19 -3.68
CA ASP A 45 15.78 16.38 -4.16
C ASP A 45 15.87 16.06 -5.66
N LYS A 46 15.99 17.11 -6.46
CA LYS A 46 16.07 17.01 -7.92
C LYS A 46 17.31 16.27 -8.43
N SER A 47 18.34 16.07 -7.61
CA SER A 47 19.49 15.24 -7.96
C SER A 47 19.14 13.74 -8.03
N ARG A 48 18.03 13.34 -7.36
CA ARG A 48 17.48 11.98 -7.36
C ARG A 48 16.43 11.84 -8.45
N MET A 49 16.88 11.64 -9.68
CA MET A 49 16.02 11.64 -10.88
C MET A 49 15.05 10.47 -10.96
N LEU A 50 15.35 9.33 -10.32
CA LEU A 50 14.50 8.15 -10.42
C LEU A 50 13.43 8.12 -9.31
N PRO A 51 12.15 8.01 -9.68
CA PRO A 51 11.08 7.83 -8.73
C PRO A 51 11.14 6.45 -8.07
N ARG A 52 10.48 6.32 -6.93
CA ARG A 52 10.33 5.04 -6.22
C ARG A 52 8.94 4.47 -6.49
N PRO A 53 8.84 3.29 -7.13
CA PRO A 53 7.56 2.61 -7.26
C PRO A 53 7.14 2.04 -5.91
N ILE A 54 5.96 2.40 -5.45
CA ILE A 54 5.40 1.92 -4.18
C ILE A 54 4.00 1.39 -4.44
N SER A 55 3.76 0.13 -4.06
CA SER A 55 2.46 -0.50 -4.19
C SER A 55 1.41 0.20 -3.32
N ILE A 56 0.20 0.30 -3.85
CA ILE A 56 -0.94 0.84 -3.12
C ILE A 56 -1.40 -0.20 -2.10
N CYS A 57 -1.41 0.18 -0.82
CA CYS A 57 -1.95 -0.63 0.27
C CYS A 57 -3.47 -0.52 0.33
N GLU A 58 -3.99 0.70 0.35
CA GLU A 58 -5.42 0.99 0.38
C GLU A 58 -5.75 2.23 -0.45
N ALA A 59 -6.98 2.27 -0.96
CA ALA A 59 -7.55 3.43 -1.61
C ALA A 59 -8.96 3.70 -1.04
N ASP A 60 -9.09 4.77 -0.29
CA ASP A 60 -10.37 5.31 0.14
C ASP A 60 -10.89 6.24 -0.94
N LYS A 61 -11.71 5.68 -1.82
CA LYS A 61 -12.25 6.38 -3.00
C LYS A 61 -13.22 7.50 -2.64
N GLU A 62 -13.94 7.35 -1.54
CA GLU A 62 -14.94 8.33 -1.08
C GLU A 62 -14.27 9.60 -0.57
N ASN A 63 -13.21 9.44 0.21
CA ASN A 63 -12.48 10.56 0.80
C ASN A 63 -11.26 11.00 -0.01
N GLY A 64 -10.96 10.34 -1.14
CA GLY A 64 -9.81 10.66 -1.99
C GLY A 64 -8.47 10.41 -1.31
N LYS A 65 -8.37 9.40 -0.45
CA LYS A 65 -7.15 9.07 0.29
C LYS A 65 -6.50 7.80 -0.21
N LEU A 66 -5.20 7.85 -0.33
CA LEU A 66 -4.35 6.74 -0.76
C LEU A 66 -3.38 6.35 0.36
N ARG A 67 -3.34 5.07 0.72
CA ARG A 67 -2.37 4.55 1.69
C ARG A 67 -1.24 3.84 0.98
N LEU A 68 -0.04 4.27 1.26
CA LEU A 68 1.20 3.61 0.86
C LEU A 68 1.86 3.03 2.11
N VAL A 69 2.34 1.80 2.02
CA VAL A 69 3.15 1.19 3.07
C VAL A 69 4.47 0.77 2.43
N TYR A 70 5.57 1.27 2.96
CA TYR A 70 6.89 1.09 2.38
C TYR A 70 7.97 0.82 3.43
N ARG A 71 9.03 0.17 2.99
CA ARG A 71 10.24 -0.05 3.80
C ARG A 71 11.29 0.98 3.43
N VAL A 72 11.97 1.51 4.43
CA VAL A 72 13.16 2.35 4.23
C VAL A 72 14.32 1.45 3.81
N VAL A 73 14.78 1.61 2.56
CA VAL A 73 15.86 0.79 1.99
C VAL A 73 16.97 1.61 1.34
N GLY A 74 16.84 2.93 1.28
CA GLY A 74 17.80 3.82 0.68
C GLY A 74 17.42 5.28 0.87
N GLU A 75 18.22 6.18 0.36
CA GLU A 75 18.07 7.62 0.58
C GLU A 75 16.71 8.20 0.15
N GLY A 76 16.10 7.67 -0.93
CA GLY A 76 14.78 8.14 -1.36
C GLY A 76 13.67 7.77 -0.38
N THR A 77 13.63 6.53 0.07
CA THR A 77 12.66 6.09 1.07
C THR A 77 12.97 6.64 2.47
N ASP A 78 14.23 6.90 2.77
CA ASP A 78 14.62 7.63 3.99
C ASP A 78 14.07 9.05 3.98
N GLU A 79 14.22 9.78 2.87
CA GLU A 79 13.59 11.10 2.70
C GLU A 79 12.08 11.05 2.96
N PHE A 80 11.38 10.05 2.42
CA PHE A 80 9.94 9.91 2.63
C PHE A 80 9.57 9.66 4.10
N SER A 81 10.41 8.97 4.86
CA SER A 81 10.16 8.68 6.27
C SER A 81 10.14 9.92 7.17
N HIS A 82 10.69 11.04 6.69
CA HIS A 82 10.68 12.33 7.40
C HIS A 82 9.49 13.23 7.03
N LEU A 83 8.60 12.79 6.13
CA LEU A 83 7.40 13.52 5.77
C LEU A 83 6.44 13.60 6.97
N THR A 84 5.85 14.78 7.14
CA THR A 84 4.85 15.05 8.18
C THR A 84 3.56 15.59 7.57
N LYS A 85 2.49 15.57 8.34
CA LYS A 85 1.17 16.08 7.92
C LYS A 85 1.28 17.48 7.32
N GLY A 86 0.68 17.65 6.15
CA GLY A 86 0.69 18.89 5.38
C GLY A 86 1.81 19.01 4.35
N ASP A 87 2.83 18.14 4.42
CA ASP A 87 3.86 18.09 3.39
C ASP A 87 3.29 17.67 2.04
N GLN A 88 3.88 18.14 0.96
CA GLN A 88 3.51 17.77 -0.39
C GLN A 88 4.48 16.75 -0.98
N LEU A 89 3.95 15.81 -1.75
CA LEU A 89 4.69 14.77 -2.40
C LEU A 89 4.24 14.61 -3.85
N GLU A 90 5.16 14.71 -4.79
CA GLU A 90 4.86 14.49 -6.20
C GLU A 90 4.70 12.99 -6.46
N ILE A 91 3.55 12.59 -7.00
CA ILE A 91 3.26 11.20 -7.36
C ILE A 91 2.67 11.09 -8.77
N ILE A 92 2.92 9.98 -9.43
CA ILE A 92 2.28 9.61 -10.70
C ILE A 92 1.63 8.24 -10.55
N GLY A 93 0.37 8.14 -10.94
CA GLY A 93 -0.37 6.88 -10.92
C GLY A 93 -1.84 7.05 -11.24
N PRO A 94 -2.68 6.04 -10.97
CA PRO A 94 -2.25 4.68 -10.63
C PRO A 94 -1.59 3.98 -11.82
N MET A 95 -0.63 3.10 -11.56
CA MET A 95 0.11 2.36 -12.59
C MET A 95 0.05 0.85 -12.37
N GLY A 96 0.30 0.12 -13.45
CA GLY A 96 0.25 -1.34 -13.46
C GLY A 96 -1.16 -1.88 -13.67
N ASN A 97 -1.24 -3.20 -13.76
CA ASN A 97 -2.50 -3.93 -13.90
C ASN A 97 -3.02 -4.31 -12.52
N GLY A 98 -4.36 -4.28 -12.35
CA GLY A 98 -4.97 -4.79 -11.14
C GLY A 98 -4.92 -6.31 -11.04
N PHE A 99 -5.07 -6.84 -9.83
CA PHE A 99 -5.30 -8.27 -9.63
C PHE A 99 -6.64 -8.70 -10.22
N PRO A 100 -6.74 -9.93 -10.75
CA PRO A 100 -8.04 -10.47 -11.14
C PRO A 100 -8.93 -10.67 -9.89
N LEU A 101 -10.11 -10.06 -9.91
CA LEU A 101 -11.08 -10.15 -8.80
C LEU A 101 -12.06 -11.30 -9.05
N LYS A 102 -11.58 -12.54 -9.00
CA LYS A 102 -12.35 -13.75 -9.28
C LYS A 102 -11.95 -14.91 -8.38
N GLY A 103 -12.81 -15.91 -8.33
CA GLY A 103 -12.61 -17.13 -7.54
C GLY A 103 -13.54 -17.17 -6.33
N GLU A 104 -13.99 -18.37 -5.98
CA GLU A 104 -14.87 -18.58 -4.83
C GLU A 104 -14.11 -18.65 -3.50
N LYS A 105 -12.87 -19.14 -3.56
CA LYS A 105 -11.99 -19.35 -2.39
C LYS A 105 -10.59 -18.79 -2.68
N PRO A 106 -10.46 -17.48 -2.84
CA PRO A 106 -9.18 -16.87 -3.15
C PRO A 106 -8.21 -17.03 -1.98
N LEU A 107 -6.98 -17.43 -2.30
CA LEU A 107 -5.85 -17.42 -1.39
C LEU A 107 -4.91 -16.27 -1.77
N LEU A 108 -4.78 -15.32 -0.87
CA LEU A 108 -3.86 -14.20 -0.99
C LEU A 108 -2.56 -14.55 -0.27
N MET A 109 -1.44 -14.31 -0.90
CA MET A 109 -0.14 -14.58 -0.29
C MET A 109 0.80 -13.39 -0.50
N GLY A 110 1.37 -12.90 0.57
CA GLY A 110 2.35 -11.82 0.56
C GLY A 110 3.47 -12.08 1.55
N GLY A 111 4.68 -11.62 1.22
CA GLY A 111 5.83 -11.71 2.11
C GLY A 111 6.55 -10.38 2.25
N GLY A 112 6.95 -10.01 3.46
CA GLY A 112 7.64 -8.76 3.75
C GLY A 112 6.87 -7.55 3.21
N ILE A 113 7.53 -6.71 2.43
CA ILE A 113 6.91 -5.52 1.83
C ILE A 113 5.96 -5.84 0.65
N GLY A 114 5.78 -7.11 0.32
CA GLY A 114 4.72 -7.57 -0.58
C GLY A 114 3.37 -7.80 0.10
N VAL A 115 3.31 -7.69 1.42
CA VAL A 115 2.07 -7.81 2.22
C VAL A 115 1.08 -6.66 2.00
N PRO A 116 1.48 -5.38 1.95
CA PRO A 116 0.56 -4.25 1.84
C PRO A 116 -0.47 -4.33 0.71
N PRO A 117 -0.13 -4.75 -0.53
CA PRO A 117 -1.12 -4.87 -1.61
C PRO A 117 -2.27 -5.85 -1.31
N MET A 118 -2.07 -6.78 -0.41
CA MET A 118 -3.09 -7.78 -0.03
C MET A 118 -4.23 -7.16 0.77
N VAL A 119 -4.02 -6.02 1.42
CA VAL A 119 -5.04 -5.34 2.23
C VAL A 119 -6.22 -4.90 1.37
N GLN A 120 -5.98 -4.09 0.33
CA GLN A 120 -7.04 -3.63 -0.56
C GLN A 120 -7.65 -4.79 -1.36
N LEU A 121 -6.84 -5.76 -1.78
CA LEU A 121 -7.33 -6.94 -2.49
C LEU A 121 -8.34 -7.72 -1.65
N GLY A 122 -8.02 -8.01 -0.40
CA GLY A 122 -8.92 -8.71 0.52
C GLY A 122 -10.21 -7.93 0.77
N LYS A 123 -10.11 -6.63 1.00
CA LYS A 123 -11.28 -5.74 1.19
C LYS A 123 -12.20 -5.76 -0.04
N THR A 124 -11.62 -5.65 -1.23
CA THR A 124 -12.38 -5.59 -2.47
C THR A 124 -13.07 -6.93 -2.77
N LEU A 125 -12.38 -8.05 -2.58
CA LEU A 125 -12.97 -9.38 -2.74
C LEU A 125 -14.13 -9.60 -1.78
N LYS A 126 -13.98 -9.20 -0.52
CA LYS A 126 -15.06 -9.29 0.49
C LYS A 126 -16.25 -8.39 0.11
N ALA A 127 -15.99 -7.16 -0.32
CA ALA A 127 -17.04 -6.23 -0.76
C ALA A 127 -17.79 -6.74 -1.99
N ASN A 128 -17.12 -7.50 -2.86
CA ASN A 128 -17.73 -8.17 -4.02
C ASN A 128 -18.48 -9.47 -3.66
N GLY A 129 -18.65 -9.78 -2.39
CA GLY A 129 -19.43 -10.91 -1.90
C GLY A 129 -18.66 -12.21 -1.69
N CYS A 130 -17.33 -12.18 -1.80
CA CYS A 130 -16.52 -13.36 -1.47
C CYS A 130 -16.47 -13.57 0.05
N THR A 131 -16.99 -14.72 0.53
CA THR A 131 -17.06 -15.06 1.94
C THR A 131 -15.90 -15.95 2.43
N GLN A 132 -15.07 -16.44 1.52
CA GLN A 132 -14.00 -17.40 1.80
C GLN A 132 -12.61 -16.89 1.39
N VAL A 133 -12.35 -15.61 1.66
CA VAL A 133 -11.01 -15.03 1.46
C VAL A 133 -10.07 -15.61 2.52
N GLN A 134 -8.93 -16.09 2.08
CA GLN A 134 -7.84 -16.54 2.95
C GLN A 134 -6.59 -15.73 2.63
N THR A 135 -5.85 -15.34 3.64
CA THR A 135 -4.61 -14.59 3.48
C THR A 135 -3.49 -15.25 4.28
N ILE A 136 -2.34 -15.44 3.64
CA ILE A 136 -1.09 -15.84 4.28
C ILE A 136 -0.12 -14.69 4.15
N ALA A 137 0.41 -14.20 5.26
CA ALA A 137 1.43 -13.19 5.28
C ALA A 137 2.71 -13.71 5.95
N GLY A 138 3.82 -13.60 5.23
CA GLY A 138 5.15 -13.96 5.70
C GLY A 138 5.90 -12.73 6.20
N TYR A 139 6.52 -12.84 7.36
CA TYR A 139 7.32 -11.79 7.97
C TYR A 139 8.68 -12.33 8.37
N ARG A 140 9.67 -11.45 8.33
CA ARG A 140 10.99 -11.81 8.84
C ARG A 140 11.05 -11.66 10.36
N ASP A 141 10.74 -10.48 10.85
CA ASP A 141 10.87 -10.12 12.27
C ASP A 141 9.53 -9.65 12.85
N GLU A 142 9.15 -8.40 12.56
CA GLU A 142 7.97 -7.76 13.13
C GLU A 142 6.74 -7.92 12.24
N LEU A 143 5.59 -8.16 12.86
CA LEU A 143 4.29 -8.22 12.17
C LEU A 143 3.75 -6.80 11.96
N PHE A 144 3.06 -6.59 10.84
CA PHE A 144 2.35 -5.36 10.53
C PHE A 144 1.12 -5.62 9.66
N LEU A 145 0.15 -4.73 9.70
CA LEU A 145 -1.14 -4.83 8.97
C LEU A 145 -1.98 -6.07 9.33
N THR A 146 -1.77 -6.67 10.49
CA THR A 146 -2.45 -7.91 10.88
C THR A 146 -3.94 -7.73 11.10
N GLU A 147 -4.38 -6.59 11.64
CA GLU A 147 -5.81 -6.28 11.82
C GLU A 147 -6.51 -6.14 10.47
N GLU A 148 -5.92 -5.37 9.55
CA GLU A 148 -6.49 -5.13 8.23
C GLU A 148 -6.59 -6.43 7.42
N LEU A 149 -5.55 -7.27 7.47
CA LEU A 149 -5.56 -8.58 6.78
C LEU A 149 -6.58 -9.53 7.39
N GLY A 150 -6.68 -9.58 8.71
CA GLY A 150 -7.65 -10.41 9.43
C GLY A 150 -9.10 -9.98 9.22
N ALA A 151 -9.35 -8.71 8.93
CA ALA A 151 -10.71 -8.19 8.70
C ALA A 151 -11.35 -8.72 7.40
N SER A 152 -10.57 -9.19 6.44
CA SER A 152 -11.07 -9.68 5.14
C SER A 152 -11.46 -11.16 5.15
N GLY A 153 -11.00 -11.95 6.11
CA GLY A 153 -11.26 -13.38 6.20
C GLY A 153 -10.24 -14.11 7.06
N ALA A 154 -10.05 -15.41 6.82
CA ALA A 154 -9.07 -16.20 7.52
C ALA A 154 -7.64 -15.68 7.24
N PHE A 155 -6.87 -15.51 8.29
CA PHE A 155 -5.54 -14.93 8.23
C PHE A 155 -4.51 -15.84 8.93
N TYR A 156 -3.45 -16.13 8.23
CA TYR A 156 -2.36 -16.98 8.69
C TYR A 156 -1.04 -16.24 8.62
N VAL A 157 -0.23 -16.37 9.64
CA VAL A 157 1.10 -15.77 9.74
C VAL A 157 2.17 -16.85 9.57
N ALA A 158 3.21 -16.54 8.81
CA ALA A 158 4.44 -17.32 8.74
C ALA A 158 5.61 -16.41 9.09
N THR A 159 6.54 -16.90 9.92
CA THR A 159 7.78 -16.20 10.28
C THR A 159 9.00 -17.06 9.98
N GLU A 160 10.20 -16.46 9.86
CA GLU A 160 11.42 -17.21 9.54
C GLU A 160 11.83 -18.16 10.67
N ASP A 161 11.43 -17.89 11.89
CA ASP A 161 11.71 -18.70 13.08
C ASP A 161 10.58 -19.66 13.49
N GLY A 162 9.58 -19.78 12.63
CA GLY A 162 8.42 -20.66 12.82
C GLY A 162 7.26 -19.99 13.52
#